data_90d43b46ce3095117d16f6c397ba5afd
#
_entry.id   90d43b46ce3095117d16f6c397ba5afd
#
_cell.length_a   1.000
_cell.length_b   1.000
_cell.length_c   1.000
_cell.angle_alpha   90.00
_cell.angle_beta   90.00
_cell.angle_gamma   90.00
#
_symmetry.space_group_name_H-M   'P 1'
#
loop_
_entity.id
_entity.type
_entity.pdbx_description
1 polymer ?
#
loop_
_entity_poly.entity_id
_entity_poly.type
_entity_poly.pdbx_seq_one_letter_code
_entity_poly.pdbx_strand_id
1 'polypeptide(L)'
;MKILRFATLLIICALAGLSMTAENYPSRSDCLWVTNPDHSDWLYETGEDAVISVELYRYGVPVDGVTVKYTIGDDMLPADKEGTLTLKNGRADINIGTMKKPGFRDLRLEANFDGHKFPHHVKVGFSPEKLKPYVKEPKDFREFWAKAVAEDKKFPLTYSAEPVKKYTTDKMSCQLIRLQTTPGGKAMYAYLFIPKGGGKYPAVFCPPGAGVKTIKDPLIHRYYGEGGMIRIECEIHGLHPDLSEEGFASERKARGNYLDMGLDDPDEYYMKDVYLGCRRFLDLLTSLPEWDGKNLFTQGGSQGGALAITTAMLDDRVNGCVANHPALSDMTGYLGDKTGGYPHHFRKNPEEATPEKIRTLEYYDVVNFARHLDCPVRMTWGFNDNTCPPTTSYEVFNVISSPKEALLTPINEHWTTVPTERGHYEWIKSKCK
;
A
#
# COMPACT_ATOMS: atom_id res chain seq x y z
N MET A 1 22.56 44.10 33.17
CA MET A 1 22.94 43.43 31.89
C MET A 1 23.25 41.93 32.00
N LYS A 2 23.40 41.33 33.18
CA LYS A 2 23.68 39.87 33.33
C LYS A 2 22.44 39.01 33.48
N ILE A 3 21.30 39.54 33.89
CA ILE A 3 20.06 38.80 34.11
C ILE A 3 19.31 38.50 32.77
N LEU A 4 19.45 39.37 31.76
CA LEU A 4 18.80 39.20 30.47
C LEU A 4 19.42 38.10 29.60
N ARG A 5 20.71 37.76 29.83
CA ARG A 5 21.39 36.66 29.09
C ARG A 5 21.02 35.27 29.61
N PHE A 6 20.62 35.15 30.88
CA PHE A 6 20.20 33.87 31.45
C PHE A 6 18.78 33.47 31.02
N ALA A 7 17.88 34.44 30.84
CA ALA A 7 16.51 34.17 30.38
C ALA A 7 16.48 33.73 28.92
N THR A 8 17.35 34.29 28.07
CA THR A 8 17.45 33.90 26.65
C THR A 8 18.05 32.50 26.47
N LEU A 9 18.98 32.09 27.34
CA LEU A 9 19.57 30.74 27.30
C LEU A 9 18.58 29.67 27.76
N LEU A 10 17.71 29.98 28.75
CA LEU A 10 16.66 29.07 29.22
C LEU A 10 15.54 28.85 28.17
N ILE A 11 15.21 29.89 27.39
CA ILE A 11 14.20 29.76 26.31
C ILE A 11 14.74 28.97 25.14
N ILE A 12 16.02 29.06 24.81
CA ILE A 12 16.66 28.26 23.75
C ILE A 12 16.77 26.79 24.19
N CYS A 13 17.06 26.51 25.46
CA CYS A 13 17.05 25.14 25.98
C CYS A 13 15.64 24.52 26.07
N ALA A 14 14.60 25.32 26.30
CA ALA A 14 13.20 24.83 26.31
C ALA A 14 12.65 24.54 24.90
N LEU A 15 13.18 25.17 23.85
CA LEU A 15 12.82 24.88 22.45
C LEU A 15 13.63 23.73 21.81
N ALA A 16 14.79 23.39 22.41
CA ALA A 16 15.57 22.22 22.00
C ALA A 16 15.08 20.91 22.66
N GLY A 17 14.13 20.98 23.57
CA GLY A 17 13.61 19.85 24.37
C GLY A 17 12.40 19.13 23.77
N LEU A 18 12.01 19.40 22.52
CA LEU A 18 11.15 18.52 21.74
C LEU A 18 12.00 17.49 21.00
N SER A 19 12.85 16.75 21.74
CA SER A 19 13.31 15.46 21.28
C SER A 19 12.05 14.59 21.14
N MET A 20 11.68 14.22 19.93
CA MET A 20 10.80 13.10 19.71
C MET A 20 11.45 11.91 20.43
N THR A 21 10.96 11.58 21.62
CA THR A 21 11.30 10.33 22.27
C THR A 21 10.78 9.24 21.33
N ALA A 22 11.69 8.54 20.67
CA ALA A 22 11.32 7.31 19.99
C ALA A 22 10.72 6.40 21.06
N GLU A 23 9.46 6.00 20.91
CA GLU A 23 8.89 4.98 21.75
C GLU A 23 9.61 3.66 21.42
N ASN A 24 10.46 3.19 22.32
CA ASN A 24 11.26 1.99 22.12
C ASN A 24 10.46 0.69 22.32
N TYR A 25 9.22 0.79 22.82
CA TYR A 25 8.35 -0.35 23.08
C TYR A 25 6.94 -0.10 22.55
N PRO A 26 6.24 -1.15 22.06
CA PRO A 26 4.81 -1.05 21.78
C PRO A 26 4.08 -0.69 23.07
N SER A 27 3.55 0.52 23.15
CA SER A 27 2.95 1.10 24.37
C SER A 27 1.73 0.35 24.92
N ARG A 28 1.31 -0.76 24.28
CA ARG A 28 0.08 -1.50 24.60
C ARG A 28 0.24 -3.01 24.61
N SER A 29 1.49 -3.53 24.53
CA SER A 29 1.75 -4.96 24.61
C SER A 29 2.59 -5.26 25.86
N ASP A 30 2.14 -6.19 26.68
CA ASP A 30 2.92 -6.71 27.80
C ASP A 30 3.97 -7.73 27.34
N CYS A 31 3.87 -8.25 26.12
CA CYS A 31 4.83 -9.15 25.51
C CYS A 31 5.40 -8.57 24.21
N LEU A 32 6.70 -8.75 24.04
CA LEU A 32 7.43 -8.31 22.85
C LEU A 32 8.25 -9.49 22.29
N TRP A 33 7.97 -9.83 21.03
CA TRP A 33 8.88 -10.65 20.24
C TRP A 33 9.95 -9.79 19.58
N VAL A 34 11.18 -10.25 19.60
CA VAL A 34 12.29 -9.70 18.82
C VAL A 34 12.83 -10.83 17.94
N THR A 35 12.86 -10.58 16.64
CA THR A 35 13.33 -11.54 15.65
C THR A 35 14.43 -10.91 14.81
N ASN A 36 15.60 -11.53 14.83
CA ASN A 36 16.79 -11.06 14.15
C ASN A 36 17.32 -12.15 13.22
N PRO A 37 17.07 -12.06 11.90
CA PRO A 37 17.80 -12.85 10.93
C PRO A 37 19.31 -12.62 11.03
N ASP A 38 20.12 -13.62 10.73
CA ASP A 38 21.58 -13.51 10.72
C ASP A 38 22.11 -12.62 9.58
N HIS A 39 21.27 -12.32 8.57
CA HIS A 39 21.51 -11.25 7.60
C HIS A 39 20.73 -9.97 7.96
N SER A 40 21.41 -8.86 8.07
CA SER A 40 20.83 -7.58 8.53
C SER A 40 19.82 -6.97 7.58
N ASP A 41 19.85 -7.33 6.30
CA ASP A 41 18.88 -6.90 5.27
C ASP A 41 17.73 -7.89 5.08
N TRP A 42 17.75 -9.03 5.81
CA TRP A 42 16.78 -10.12 5.74
C TRP A 42 16.73 -10.82 4.38
N LEU A 43 17.81 -10.75 3.61
CA LEU A 43 17.93 -11.32 2.27
C LEU A 43 19.06 -12.35 2.20
N TYR A 44 18.82 -13.43 1.47
CA TYR A 44 19.68 -14.58 1.27
C TYR A 44 19.75 -14.95 -0.21
N GLU A 45 20.80 -15.62 -0.61
CA GLU A 45 20.83 -16.28 -1.91
C GLU A 45 20.05 -17.60 -1.88
N THR A 46 19.48 -18.01 -3.01
CA THR A 46 18.92 -19.36 -3.14
C THR A 46 19.97 -20.41 -2.89
N GLY A 47 19.68 -21.39 -2.00
CA GLY A 47 20.63 -22.43 -1.59
C GLY A 47 21.37 -22.09 -0.28
N GLU A 48 21.33 -20.88 0.19
CA GLU A 48 21.87 -20.45 1.48
C GLU A 48 20.92 -20.80 2.63
N ASP A 49 21.45 -21.20 3.79
CA ASP A 49 20.64 -21.44 4.99
C ASP A 49 20.41 -20.13 5.75
N ALA A 50 19.19 -19.91 6.23
CA ALA A 50 18.84 -18.76 7.05
C ALA A 50 18.63 -19.18 8.51
N VAL A 51 19.23 -18.42 9.43
CA VAL A 51 19.04 -18.60 10.87
C VAL A 51 18.38 -17.35 11.46
N ILE A 52 17.31 -17.56 12.23
CA ILE A 52 16.60 -16.48 12.90
C ILE A 52 16.74 -16.63 14.41
N SER A 53 17.36 -15.65 15.04
CA SER A 53 17.34 -15.51 16.49
C SER A 53 15.98 -14.95 16.92
N VAL A 54 15.31 -15.65 17.82
CA VAL A 54 14.02 -15.25 18.36
C VAL A 54 14.15 -15.00 19.86
N GLU A 55 13.60 -13.89 20.32
CA GLU A 55 13.60 -13.52 21.74
C GLU A 55 12.17 -13.13 22.14
N LEU A 56 11.78 -13.50 23.37
CA LEU A 56 10.50 -13.12 23.95
C LEU A 56 10.71 -12.42 25.29
N TYR A 57 10.14 -11.25 25.41
CA TYR A 57 10.16 -10.43 26.62
C TYR A 57 8.75 -10.21 27.15
N ARG A 58 8.60 -10.21 28.48
CA ARG A 58 7.41 -9.73 29.16
C ARG A 58 7.77 -8.59 30.08
N TYR A 59 7.13 -7.43 29.92
CA TYR A 59 7.46 -6.21 30.67
C TYR A 59 8.96 -5.88 30.65
N GLY A 60 9.65 -6.17 29.52
CA GLY A 60 11.09 -5.95 29.39
C GLY A 60 11.98 -7.03 30.03
N VAL A 61 11.41 -8.08 30.61
CA VAL A 61 12.15 -9.21 31.23
C VAL A 61 12.11 -10.41 30.28
N PRO A 62 13.25 -11.08 29.98
CA PRO A 62 13.27 -12.29 29.16
C PRO A 62 12.37 -13.37 29.75
N VAL A 63 11.57 -14.02 28.91
CA VAL A 63 10.67 -15.13 29.33
C VAL A 63 11.41 -16.44 29.19
N ASP A 64 11.94 -16.96 30.30
CA ASP A 64 12.73 -18.19 30.32
C ASP A 64 11.87 -19.44 30.47
N GLY A 65 12.36 -20.57 29.93
CA GLY A 65 11.73 -21.88 30.08
C GLY A 65 10.43 -22.12 29.35
N VAL A 66 9.94 -21.12 28.57
CA VAL A 66 8.69 -21.24 27.80
C VAL A 66 8.91 -22.09 26.55
N THR A 67 7.96 -23.01 26.32
CA THR A 67 7.91 -23.79 25.08
C THR A 67 7.23 -22.97 23.98
N VAL A 68 7.90 -22.83 22.85
CA VAL A 68 7.41 -22.18 21.65
C VAL A 68 7.15 -23.23 20.58
N LYS A 69 5.94 -23.25 20.04
CA LYS A 69 5.61 -23.98 18.81
C LYS A 69 6.01 -23.13 17.62
N TYR A 70 6.56 -23.74 16.59
CA TYR A 70 6.86 -23.06 15.35
C TYR A 70 6.46 -23.87 14.13
N THR A 71 6.12 -23.16 13.05
CA THR A 71 5.97 -23.71 11.72
C THR A 71 6.78 -22.87 10.72
N ILE A 72 7.31 -23.53 9.70
CA ILE A 72 8.07 -22.91 8.62
C ILE A 72 7.42 -23.31 7.31
N GLY A 73 7.31 -22.39 6.38
CA GLY A 73 6.78 -22.66 5.04
C GLY A 73 7.09 -21.50 4.09
N ASP A 74 6.76 -21.67 2.83
CA ASP A 74 6.89 -20.58 1.88
C ASP A 74 5.79 -19.53 2.14
N ASP A 75 6.08 -18.29 1.75
CA ASP A 75 5.19 -17.15 1.93
C ASP A 75 3.74 -17.48 1.53
N MET A 76 2.78 -17.27 2.46
CA MET A 76 1.35 -17.51 2.29
C MET A 76 0.93 -18.95 1.93
N LEU A 77 1.85 -19.89 1.85
CA LEU A 77 1.61 -21.32 1.54
C LEU A 77 1.56 -22.16 2.83
N PRO A 78 1.11 -23.42 2.74
CA PRO A 78 1.17 -24.38 3.85
C PRO A 78 2.59 -24.57 4.39
N ALA A 79 2.69 -24.81 5.68
CA ALA A 79 3.97 -25.13 6.29
C ALA A 79 4.50 -26.49 5.80
N ASP A 80 5.81 -26.56 5.57
CA ASP A 80 6.54 -27.78 5.21
C ASP A 80 7.35 -28.36 6.37
N LYS A 81 7.52 -27.58 7.46
CA LYS A 81 8.20 -27.98 8.67
C LYS A 81 7.52 -27.43 9.91
N GLU A 82 7.44 -28.22 10.96
CA GLU A 82 6.94 -27.80 12.27
C GLU A 82 7.83 -28.35 13.38
N GLY A 83 7.75 -27.72 14.55
CA GLY A 83 8.50 -28.19 15.71
C GLY A 83 8.16 -27.39 16.96
N THR A 84 8.88 -27.75 18.02
CA THR A 84 8.85 -27.06 19.31
C THR A 84 10.26 -26.82 19.80
N LEU A 85 10.45 -25.75 20.55
CA LEU A 85 11.69 -25.44 21.24
C LEU A 85 11.38 -24.80 22.60
N THR A 86 12.37 -24.75 23.47
CA THR A 86 12.27 -24.08 24.76
C THR A 86 13.23 -22.91 24.78
N LEU A 87 12.71 -21.71 25.11
CA LEU A 87 13.55 -20.52 25.25
C LEU A 87 14.49 -20.68 26.47
N LYS A 88 15.76 -20.36 26.24
CA LYS A 88 16.77 -20.27 27.31
C LYS A 88 17.15 -18.81 27.50
N ASN A 89 16.95 -18.28 28.70
CA ASN A 89 17.08 -16.85 28.97
C ASN A 89 16.24 -16.00 27.96
N GLY A 90 15.04 -16.48 27.64
CA GLY A 90 14.12 -15.84 26.70
C GLY A 90 14.53 -15.93 25.23
N ARG A 91 15.54 -16.72 24.84
CA ARG A 91 16.10 -16.76 23.48
C ARG A 91 16.22 -18.18 22.92
N ALA A 92 16.11 -18.27 21.58
CA ALA A 92 16.52 -19.45 20.80
C ALA A 92 16.91 -19.03 19.38
N ASP A 93 17.72 -19.85 18.70
CA ASP A 93 18.04 -19.69 17.28
C ASP A 93 17.37 -20.82 16.49
N ILE A 94 16.74 -20.45 15.37
CA ILE A 94 15.97 -21.38 14.53
C ILE A 94 16.55 -21.34 13.11
N ASN A 95 17.10 -22.48 12.67
CA ASN A 95 17.45 -22.66 11.26
C ASN A 95 16.15 -22.95 10.49
N ILE A 96 15.74 -22.03 9.64
CA ILE A 96 14.53 -22.13 8.81
C ILE A 96 14.80 -22.82 7.47
N GLY A 97 16.07 -23.21 7.23
CA GLY A 97 16.51 -23.86 6.00
C GLY A 97 16.72 -22.87 4.87
N THR A 98 16.62 -23.38 3.66
CA THR A 98 16.89 -22.63 2.44
C THR A 98 15.74 -22.74 1.44
N MET A 99 15.78 -21.94 0.39
CA MET A 99 14.92 -22.08 -0.79
C MET A 99 15.74 -22.43 -2.04
N LYS A 100 15.21 -23.33 -2.88
CA LYS A 100 15.82 -23.70 -4.18
C LYS A 100 15.37 -22.78 -5.33
N LYS A 101 14.30 -22.00 -5.11
CA LYS A 101 13.71 -21.03 -6.04
C LYS A 101 13.60 -19.69 -5.35
N PRO A 102 13.64 -18.57 -6.09
CA PRO A 102 13.38 -17.26 -5.53
C PRO A 102 12.03 -17.19 -4.79
N GLY A 103 11.99 -16.52 -3.64
CA GLY A 103 10.78 -16.44 -2.84
C GLY A 103 11.02 -15.91 -1.44
N PHE A 104 10.02 -16.11 -0.58
CA PHE A 104 10.10 -15.79 0.84
C PHE A 104 9.75 -17.00 1.67
N ARG A 105 10.47 -17.17 2.79
CA ARG A 105 10.18 -18.16 3.80
C ARG A 105 9.62 -17.49 5.05
N ASP A 106 8.59 -18.09 5.63
CA ASP A 106 7.82 -17.57 6.76
C ASP A 106 8.01 -18.49 7.98
N LEU A 107 8.65 -17.98 9.03
CA LEU A 107 8.72 -18.58 10.34
C LEU A 107 7.57 -18.04 11.19
N ARG A 108 6.63 -18.91 11.58
CA ARG A 108 5.51 -18.58 12.46
C ARG A 108 5.76 -19.19 13.84
N LEU A 109 5.55 -18.39 14.88
CA LEU A 109 5.82 -18.73 16.28
C LEU A 109 4.55 -18.63 17.10
N GLU A 110 4.36 -19.51 18.07
CA GLU A 110 3.33 -19.40 19.09
C GLU A 110 3.90 -19.81 20.45
N ALA A 111 4.01 -18.87 21.37
CA ALA A 111 4.27 -19.12 22.77
C ALA A 111 2.96 -19.19 23.55
N ASN A 112 2.87 -20.14 24.50
CA ASN A 112 1.72 -20.26 25.40
C ASN A 112 2.22 -20.22 26.85
N PHE A 113 1.82 -19.18 27.58
CA PHE A 113 2.07 -19.08 29.02
C PHE A 113 1.01 -18.19 29.68
N ASP A 114 0.82 -18.37 30.99
CA ASP A 114 -0.20 -17.65 31.77
C ASP A 114 -1.61 -17.69 31.15
N GLY A 115 -1.96 -18.78 30.45
CA GLY A 115 -3.25 -18.97 29.81
C GLY A 115 -3.49 -18.14 28.54
N HIS A 116 -2.47 -17.47 28.02
CA HIS A 116 -2.53 -16.64 26.81
C HIS A 116 -1.62 -17.16 25.71
N LYS A 117 -2.05 -16.95 24.46
CA LYS A 117 -1.27 -17.22 23.26
C LYS A 117 -0.61 -15.94 22.77
N PHE A 118 0.66 -16.03 22.45
CA PHE A 118 1.45 -14.93 21.89
C PHE A 118 2.00 -15.37 20.52
N PRO A 119 1.23 -15.16 19.43
CA PRO A 119 1.68 -15.46 18.08
C PRO A 119 2.66 -14.40 17.58
N HIS A 120 3.55 -14.80 16.68
CA HIS A 120 4.42 -13.91 15.94
C HIS A 120 4.82 -14.57 14.62
N HIS A 121 5.31 -13.81 13.66
CA HIS A 121 5.93 -14.36 12.47
C HIS A 121 7.01 -13.43 11.90
N VAL A 122 7.90 -14.01 11.11
CA VAL A 122 8.96 -13.29 10.43
C VAL A 122 9.26 -13.95 9.10
N LYS A 123 9.33 -13.15 8.04
CA LYS A 123 9.66 -13.61 6.69
C LYS A 123 11.02 -13.08 6.25
N VAL A 124 11.78 -13.93 5.59
CA VAL A 124 13.04 -13.55 4.93
C VAL A 124 13.01 -13.93 3.46
N GLY A 125 13.70 -13.15 2.62
CA GLY A 125 13.71 -13.30 1.18
C GLY A 125 14.91 -14.08 0.67
N PHE A 126 14.70 -14.94 -0.33
CA PHE A 126 15.74 -15.70 -1.03
C PHE A 126 15.78 -15.28 -2.49
N SER A 127 16.83 -14.55 -2.89
CA SER A 127 17.00 -13.98 -4.23
C SER A 127 15.70 -13.34 -4.80
N PRO A 128 14.96 -12.50 -4.02
CA PRO A 128 13.64 -12.04 -4.42
C PRO A 128 13.68 -11.11 -5.64
N GLU A 129 14.82 -10.53 -5.97
CA GLU A 129 15.05 -9.76 -7.20
C GLU A 129 14.91 -10.62 -8.47
N LYS A 130 14.94 -11.96 -8.33
CA LYS A 130 14.75 -12.94 -9.42
C LYS A 130 13.31 -13.46 -9.54
N LEU A 131 12.42 -13.02 -8.62
CA LEU A 131 11.00 -13.41 -8.67
C LEU A 131 10.36 -12.96 -9.99
N LYS A 132 9.55 -13.87 -10.54
CA LYS A 132 8.77 -13.62 -11.76
C LYS A 132 7.30 -13.87 -11.47
N PRO A 133 6.39 -13.00 -11.94
CA PRO A 133 4.97 -13.19 -11.77
C PRO A 133 4.47 -14.42 -12.53
N TYR A 134 3.40 -15.01 -12.03
CA TYR A 134 2.66 -16.08 -12.71
C TYR A 134 1.68 -15.52 -13.75
N VAL A 135 1.06 -14.37 -13.43
CA VAL A 135 0.09 -13.72 -14.29
C VAL A 135 0.68 -13.43 -15.68
N LYS A 136 -0.10 -13.74 -16.70
CA LYS A 136 0.27 -13.48 -18.09
C LYS A 136 -0.30 -12.15 -18.55
N GLU A 137 0.42 -11.51 -19.45
CA GLU A 137 -0.09 -10.33 -20.13
C GLU A 137 -0.89 -10.76 -21.38
N PRO A 138 -2.16 -10.34 -21.51
CA PRO A 138 -2.91 -10.52 -22.74
C PRO A 138 -2.22 -9.83 -23.91
N LYS A 139 -2.22 -10.45 -25.08
CA LYS A 139 -1.55 -9.90 -26.27
C LYS A 139 -2.08 -8.52 -26.69
N ASP A 140 -3.33 -8.26 -26.41
CA ASP A 140 -4.06 -7.02 -26.71
C ASP A 140 -4.27 -6.14 -25.47
N PHE A 141 -3.50 -6.34 -24.39
CA PHE A 141 -3.61 -5.60 -23.13
C PHE A 141 -3.57 -4.08 -23.35
N ARG A 142 -2.59 -3.59 -24.10
CA ARG A 142 -2.42 -2.17 -24.37
C ARG A 142 -3.56 -1.60 -25.23
N GLU A 143 -3.99 -2.36 -26.25
CA GLU A 143 -5.10 -1.99 -27.12
C GLU A 143 -6.42 -1.93 -26.35
N PHE A 144 -6.66 -2.90 -25.47
CA PHE A 144 -7.84 -2.92 -24.60
C PHE A 144 -7.94 -1.65 -23.78
N TRP A 145 -6.87 -1.29 -23.06
CA TRP A 145 -6.88 -0.10 -22.21
C TRP A 145 -6.82 1.20 -23.01
N ALA A 146 -6.10 1.26 -24.11
CA ALA A 146 -6.08 2.43 -24.99
C ALA A 146 -7.49 2.72 -25.56
N LYS A 147 -8.23 1.67 -25.97
CA LYS A 147 -9.62 1.79 -26.40
C LYS A 147 -10.52 2.27 -25.27
N ALA A 148 -10.42 1.69 -24.08
CA ALA A 148 -11.23 2.08 -22.92
C ALA A 148 -10.99 3.54 -22.55
N VAL A 149 -9.74 4.01 -22.51
CA VAL A 149 -9.39 5.42 -22.26
C VAL A 149 -9.88 6.34 -23.38
N ALA A 150 -9.78 5.91 -24.65
CA ALA A 150 -10.27 6.72 -25.77
C ALA A 150 -11.80 6.88 -25.75
N GLU A 151 -12.54 5.88 -25.35
CA GLU A 151 -14.00 5.97 -25.16
C GLU A 151 -14.34 6.86 -23.96
N ASP A 152 -13.64 6.69 -22.83
CA ASP A 152 -13.83 7.54 -21.64
C ASP A 152 -13.60 9.03 -21.94
N LYS A 153 -12.58 9.37 -22.74
CA LYS A 153 -12.25 10.74 -23.13
C LYS A 153 -13.35 11.42 -24.00
N LYS A 154 -14.26 10.68 -24.62
CA LYS A 154 -15.40 11.25 -25.35
C LYS A 154 -16.47 11.84 -24.42
N PHE A 155 -16.48 11.38 -23.17
CA PHE A 155 -17.41 11.86 -22.17
C PHE A 155 -16.86 13.13 -21.49
N PRO A 156 -17.60 14.25 -21.49
CA PRO A 156 -17.11 15.52 -20.95
C PRO A 156 -16.82 15.43 -19.45
N LEU A 157 -15.81 16.18 -19.02
CA LEU A 157 -15.50 16.35 -17.61
C LEU A 157 -16.65 17.07 -16.89
N THR A 158 -17.35 16.38 -16.00
CA THR A 158 -18.50 16.89 -15.27
C THR A 158 -18.30 16.64 -13.77
N TYR A 159 -18.27 17.71 -12.99
CA TYR A 159 -18.15 17.62 -11.53
C TYR A 159 -18.83 18.78 -10.82
N SER A 160 -19.15 18.59 -9.55
CA SER A 160 -19.49 19.66 -8.61
C SER A 160 -18.40 19.77 -7.54
N ALA A 161 -18.26 20.98 -6.99
CA ALA A 161 -17.28 21.28 -5.94
C ALA A 161 -17.97 22.13 -4.85
N GLU A 162 -17.92 21.65 -3.60
CA GLU A 162 -18.53 22.29 -2.45
C GLU A 162 -17.46 22.60 -1.39
N PRO A 163 -17.36 23.84 -0.88
CA PRO A 163 -16.38 24.19 0.15
C PRO A 163 -16.59 23.43 1.45
N VAL A 164 -15.52 22.85 2.00
CA VAL A 164 -15.54 22.12 3.28
C VAL A 164 -14.76 22.91 4.33
N LYS A 165 -15.47 23.74 5.10
CA LYS A 165 -14.86 24.64 6.10
C LYS A 165 -14.10 23.87 7.19
N LYS A 166 -14.63 22.73 7.66
CA LYS A 166 -14.03 21.90 8.73
C LYS A 166 -12.63 21.37 8.40
N TYR A 167 -12.28 21.27 7.11
CA TYR A 167 -10.98 20.79 6.63
C TYR A 167 -10.14 21.87 5.94
N THR A 168 -10.64 23.11 5.91
CA THR A 168 -9.90 24.28 5.44
C THR A 168 -9.02 24.83 6.55
N THR A 169 -7.74 25.14 6.25
CA THR A 169 -6.79 25.77 7.18
C THR A 169 -6.40 27.17 6.68
N ASP A 170 -5.54 27.87 7.41
CA ASP A 170 -5.00 29.16 6.97
C ASP A 170 -4.16 29.04 5.69
N LYS A 171 -3.54 27.86 5.45
CA LYS A 171 -2.62 27.62 4.34
C LYS A 171 -3.23 26.86 3.16
N MET A 172 -4.37 26.19 3.33
CA MET A 172 -5.03 25.44 2.24
C MET A 172 -6.55 25.52 2.36
N SER A 173 -7.23 25.46 1.21
CA SER A 173 -8.67 25.26 1.12
C SER A 173 -9.00 23.78 0.91
N CYS A 174 -10.20 23.37 1.32
CA CYS A 174 -10.75 22.04 1.05
C CYS A 174 -12.09 22.15 0.35
N GLN A 175 -12.28 21.31 -0.66
CA GLN A 175 -13.55 21.16 -1.39
C GLN A 175 -13.93 19.68 -1.41
N LEU A 176 -15.23 19.39 -1.26
CA LEU A 176 -15.82 18.10 -1.60
C LEU A 176 -16.17 18.10 -3.07
N ILE A 177 -15.57 17.18 -3.79
CA ILE A 177 -15.81 16.97 -5.23
C ILE A 177 -16.74 15.78 -5.39
N ARG A 178 -17.74 15.93 -6.28
CA ARG A 178 -18.50 14.82 -6.86
C ARG A 178 -18.18 14.77 -8.35
N LEU A 179 -17.32 13.83 -8.76
CA LEU A 179 -16.89 13.65 -10.14
C LEU A 179 -17.75 12.58 -10.80
N GLN A 180 -18.42 12.92 -11.91
CA GLN A 180 -19.13 11.92 -12.72
C GLN A 180 -18.12 11.07 -13.50
N THR A 181 -18.19 9.74 -13.35
CA THR A 181 -17.20 8.80 -13.89
C THR A 181 -17.70 8.05 -15.13
N THR A 182 -19.01 8.01 -15.36
CA THR A 182 -19.59 7.37 -16.56
C THR A 182 -20.71 8.19 -17.14
N PRO A 183 -21.03 8.04 -18.45
CA PRO A 183 -22.20 8.66 -19.08
C PRO A 183 -23.52 8.32 -18.38
N GLY A 184 -23.63 7.13 -17.78
CA GLY A 184 -24.80 6.65 -17.03
C GLY A 184 -24.99 7.31 -15.65
N GLY A 185 -24.17 8.30 -15.28
CA GLY A 185 -24.34 9.08 -14.05
C GLY A 185 -23.65 8.51 -12.82
N LYS A 186 -22.89 7.38 -12.92
CA LYS A 186 -22.04 6.94 -11.82
C LYS A 186 -21.07 8.05 -11.46
N ALA A 187 -20.73 8.18 -10.19
CA ALA A 187 -19.84 9.22 -9.70
C ALA A 187 -18.94 8.67 -8.59
N MET A 188 -17.85 9.40 -8.34
CA MET A 188 -16.98 9.20 -7.17
C MET A 188 -16.86 10.50 -6.41
N TYR A 189 -16.66 10.42 -5.09
CA TYR A 189 -16.42 11.58 -4.25
C TYR A 189 -14.95 11.69 -3.86
N ALA A 190 -14.50 12.93 -3.64
CA ALA A 190 -13.13 13.19 -3.21
C ALA A 190 -13.04 14.48 -2.38
N TYR A 191 -12.05 14.53 -1.47
CA TYR A 191 -11.62 15.80 -0.90
C TYR A 191 -10.44 16.35 -1.70
N LEU A 192 -10.62 17.57 -2.21
CA LEU A 192 -9.60 18.32 -2.95
C LEU A 192 -9.02 19.41 -2.04
N PHE A 193 -7.72 19.36 -1.82
CA PHE A 193 -6.96 20.33 -1.06
C PHE A 193 -6.11 21.20 -2.00
N ILE A 194 -6.30 22.51 -1.95
CA ILE A 194 -5.58 23.47 -2.77
C ILE A 194 -4.82 24.44 -1.86
N PRO A 195 -3.50 24.64 -2.06
CA PRO A 195 -2.74 25.63 -1.31
C PRO A 195 -3.31 27.03 -1.50
N LYS A 196 -3.34 27.84 -0.43
CA LYS A 196 -3.68 29.26 -0.49
C LYS A 196 -2.42 30.09 -0.80
N GLY A 197 -2.55 31.18 -1.53
CA GLY A 197 -1.43 32.05 -1.86
C GLY A 197 -1.41 32.49 -3.32
N GLY A 198 -2.38 32.02 -4.15
CA GLY A 198 -2.56 32.49 -5.54
C GLY A 198 -1.47 32.04 -6.51
N GLY A 199 -0.70 31.00 -6.17
CA GLY A 199 0.36 30.42 -6.99
C GLY A 199 -0.11 29.30 -7.91
N LYS A 200 0.86 28.69 -8.61
CA LYS A 200 0.73 27.46 -9.37
C LYS A 200 1.44 26.34 -8.61
N TYR A 201 0.83 25.17 -8.53
CA TYR A 201 1.30 24.10 -7.66
C TYR A 201 1.33 22.75 -8.37
N PRO A 202 2.30 21.88 -8.06
CA PRO A 202 2.26 20.48 -8.45
C PRO A 202 1.01 19.81 -7.86
N ALA A 203 0.54 18.73 -8.50
CA ALA A 203 -0.64 18.00 -8.05
C ALA A 203 -0.35 16.52 -7.81
N VAL A 204 -1.02 15.94 -6.80
CA VAL A 204 -0.96 14.51 -6.49
C VAL A 204 -2.37 13.94 -6.34
N PHE A 205 -2.61 12.82 -7.02
CA PHE A 205 -3.81 12.00 -6.91
C PHE A 205 -3.56 10.85 -5.92
N CYS A 206 -4.46 10.71 -4.94
CA CYS A 206 -4.36 9.72 -3.87
C CYS A 206 -5.60 8.82 -3.82
N PRO A 207 -5.60 7.69 -4.53
CA PRO A 207 -6.69 6.71 -4.48
C PRO A 207 -6.70 5.91 -3.17
N PRO A 208 -7.88 5.35 -2.77
CA PRO A 208 -8.07 4.72 -1.48
C PRO A 208 -7.56 3.28 -1.41
N GLY A 209 -7.20 2.84 -0.21
CA GLY A 209 -7.10 1.41 0.10
C GLY A 209 -8.44 0.68 0.00
N ALA A 210 -8.41 -0.66 -0.03
CA ALA A 210 -9.60 -1.50 -0.20
C ALA A 210 -10.67 -1.30 0.88
N GLY A 211 -11.91 -1.59 0.48
CA GLY A 211 -13.09 -1.60 1.35
C GLY A 211 -14.06 -0.46 1.10
N VAL A 212 -15.34 -0.74 1.35
CA VAL A 212 -16.44 0.23 1.28
C VAL A 212 -16.45 1.03 2.58
N LYS A 213 -15.81 2.20 2.58
CA LYS A 213 -15.57 3.03 3.77
C LYS A 213 -15.45 4.51 3.42
N THR A 214 -15.67 5.36 4.41
CA THR A 214 -15.43 6.80 4.27
C THR A 214 -13.94 7.14 4.25
N ILE A 215 -13.62 8.35 3.83
CA ILE A 215 -12.30 8.99 4.01
C ILE A 215 -12.24 9.46 5.47
N LYS A 216 -11.59 8.66 6.35
CA LYS A 216 -11.71 8.82 7.82
C LYS A 216 -11.06 10.08 8.37
N ASP A 217 -9.89 10.44 7.91
CA ASP A 217 -9.14 11.61 8.39
C ASP A 217 -8.55 12.37 7.20
N PRO A 218 -9.34 13.23 6.55
CA PRO A 218 -8.87 13.98 5.39
C PRO A 218 -7.67 14.91 5.69
N LEU A 219 -7.42 15.24 6.97
CA LEU A 219 -6.32 16.10 7.36
C LEU A 219 -5.02 15.36 7.72
N ILE A 220 -5.02 14.03 7.74
CA ILE A 220 -3.81 13.26 8.11
C ILE A 220 -2.60 13.61 7.23
N HIS A 221 -2.85 13.93 5.96
CA HIS A 221 -1.82 14.32 5.00
C HIS A 221 -1.86 15.81 4.62
N ARG A 222 -2.39 16.69 5.51
CA ARG A 222 -2.52 18.14 5.26
C ARG A 222 -1.20 18.81 4.86
N TYR A 223 -0.07 18.22 5.23
CA TYR A 223 1.25 18.74 4.89
C TYR A 223 1.54 18.81 3.39
N TYR A 224 0.80 18.09 2.54
CA TYR A 224 0.85 18.28 1.10
C TYR A 224 0.30 19.67 0.73
N GLY A 225 -0.95 19.94 1.07
CA GLY A 225 -1.60 21.23 0.77
C GLY A 225 -0.92 22.42 1.46
N GLU A 226 -0.58 22.28 2.74
CA GLU A 226 0.13 23.31 3.49
C GLU A 226 1.57 23.53 3.01
N GLY A 227 2.18 22.52 2.39
CA GLY A 227 3.52 22.53 1.82
C GLY A 227 3.58 22.90 0.32
N GLY A 228 2.47 23.37 -0.27
CA GLY A 228 2.46 23.89 -1.64
C GLY A 228 2.19 22.83 -2.72
N MET A 229 1.39 21.79 -2.43
CA MET A 229 1.01 20.76 -3.41
C MET A 229 -0.51 20.55 -3.39
N ILE A 230 -1.17 20.59 -4.55
CA ILE A 230 -2.57 20.20 -4.68
C ILE A 230 -2.67 18.70 -4.40
N ARG A 231 -3.60 18.31 -3.52
CA ARG A 231 -3.85 16.89 -3.21
C ARG A 231 -5.32 16.58 -3.36
N ILE A 232 -5.63 15.50 -4.05
CA ILE A 232 -6.99 14.96 -4.10
C ILE A 232 -7.00 13.54 -3.57
N GLU A 233 -7.92 13.24 -2.67
CA GLU A 233 -8.12 11.93 -2.07
C GLU A 233 -9.56 11.49 -2.30
N CYS A 234 -9.75 10.37 -3.01
CA CYS A 234 -11.08 9.92 -3.43
C CYS A 234 -11.54 8.65 -2.68
N GLU A 235 -12.84 8.38 -2.80
CA GLU A 235 -13.45 7.06 -2.67
C GLU A 235 -13.83 6.53 -4.07
N ILE A 236 -14.15 5.25 -4.19
CA ILE A 236 -14.34 4.59 -5.50
C ILE A 236 -15.72 3.92 -5.67
N HIS A 237 -16.61 4.09 -4.73
CA HIS A 237 -17.90 3.38 -4.68
C HIS A 237 -19.11 4.28 -4.97
N GLY A 238 -18.88 5.58 -5.17
CA GLY A 238 -19.94 6.57 -5.37
C GLY A 238 -20.71 6.89 -4.09
N LEU A 239 -20.06 6.76 -2.93
CA LEU A 239 -20.68 6.98 -1.62
C LEU A 239 -20.27 8.32 -1.04
N HIS A 240 -21.25 9.12 -0.65
CA HIS A 240 -20.97 10.40 0.00
C HIS A 240 -20.18 10.19 1.31
N PRO A 241 -19.07 10.94 1.55
CA PRO A 241 -18.23 10.72 2.72
C PRO A 241 -18.91 10.93 4.07
N ASP A 242 -19.99 11.70 4.13
CA ASP A 242 -20.78 11.94 5.35
C ASP A 242 -21.90 10.89 5.57
N LEU A 243 -21.95 9.82 4.76
CA LEU A 243 -22.85 8.70 5.02
C LEU A 243 -22.60 8.13 6.43
N SER A 244 -23.66 7.78 7.15
CA SER A 244 -23.51 7.20 8.49
C SER A 244 -22.80 5.83 8.49
N GLU A 245 -22.26 5.40 9.61
CA GLU A 245 -21.65 4.07 9.73
C GLU A 245 -22.65 2.95 9.41
N GLU A 246 -23.94 3.11 9.77
CA GLU A 246 -25.01 2.17 9.41
C GLU A 246 -25.24 2.17 7.90
N GLY A 247 -25.16 3.35 7.25
CA GLY A 247 -25.24 3.48 5.81
C GLY A 247 -24.07 2.77 5.12
N PHE A 248 -22.84 2.99 5.57
CA PHE A 248 -21.68 2.26 5.05
C PHE A 248 -21.77 0.75 5.32
N ALA A 249 -22.29 0.31 6.48
CA ALA A 249 -22.50 -1.09 6.77
C ALA A 249 -23.53 -1.74 5.83
N SER A 250 -24.61 -1.03 5.52
CA SER A 250 -25.62 -1.46 4.54
C SER A 250 -25.03 -1.59 3.14
N GLU A 251 -24.27 -0.60 2.71
CA GLU A 251 -23.60 -0.62 1.40
C GLU A 251 -22.57 -1.76 1.29
N ARG A 252 -21.76 -2.00 2.36
CA ARG A 252 -20.85 -3.17 2.41
C ARG A 252 -21.60 -4.47 2.23
N LYS A 253 -22.72 -4.63 2.92
CA LYS A 253 -23.55 -5.85 2.83
C LYS A 253 -24.16 -6.01 1.43
N ALA A 254 -24.67 -4.92 0.84
CA ALA A 254 -25.32 -4.95 -0.47
C ALA A 254 -24.33 -5.28 -1.61
N ARG A 255 -23.10 -4.77 -1.53
CA ARG A 255 -22.06 -4.99 -2.55
C ARG A 255 -21.33 -6.32 -2.40
N GLY A 256 -21.33 -6.91 -1.18
CA GLY A 256 -20.52 -8.10 -0.91
C GLY A 256 -19.04 -7.88 -1.22
N ASN A 257 -18.42 -8.84 -1.90
CA ASN A 257 -17.06 -8.65 -2.42
C ASN A 257 -17.11 -7.97 -3.79
N TYR A 258 -16.94 -6.65 -3.83
CA TYR A 258 -16.97 -5.90 -5.09
C TYR A 258 -15.85 -6.30 -6.08
N LEU A 259 -14.79 -6.96 -5.60
CA LEU A 259 -13.71 -7.48 -6.44
C LEU A 259 -14.09 -8.75 -7.23
N ASP A 260 -15.27 -9.32 -6.97
CA ASP A 260 -15.83 -10.43 -7.75
C ASP A 260 -16.93 -9.97 -8.74
N MET A 261 -17.34 -8.70 -8.66
CA MET A 261 -18.45 -8.17 -9.47
C MET A 261 -18.06 -8.07 -10.95
N GLY A 262 -18.71 -8.83 -11.81
CA GLY A 262 -18.44 -8.86 -13.25
C GLY A 262 -17.14 -9.58 -13.63
N LEU A 263 -16.58 -10.40 -12.74
CA LEU A 263 -15.28 -11.05 -12.95
C LEU A 263 -15.23 -12.03 -14.14
N ASP A 264 -16.37 -12.45 -14.65
CA ASP A 264 -16.43 -13.37 -15.80
C ASP A 264 -16.23 -12.66 -17.16
N ASP A 265 -16.26 -11.32 -17.20
CA ASP A 265 -16.09 -10.53 -18.43
C ASP A 265 -15.20 -9.29 -18.18
N PRO A 266 -14.08 -9.13 -18.91
CA PRO A 266 -13.23 -7.96 -18.78
C PRO A 266 -13.94 -6.62 -19.04
N ASP A 267 -14.97 -6.58 -19.85
CA ASP A 267 -15.71 -5.36 -20.14
C ASP A 267 -16.73 -4.99 -19.06
N GLU A 268 -17.20 -5.97 -18.28
CA GLU A 268 -18.19 -5.81 -17.21
C GLU A 268 -17.58 -5.79 -15.79
N TYR A 269 -16.27 -6.07 -15.68
CA TYR A 269 -15.61 -6.13 -14.38
C TYR A 269 -15.65 -4.77 -13.66
N TYR A 270 -16.11 -4.79 -12.40
CA TYR A 270 -16.29 -3.58 -11.57
C TYR A 270 -15.08 -2.64 -11.58
N MET A 271 -13.87 -3.21 -11.58
CA MET A 271 -12.64 -2.42 -11.54
C MET A 271 -12.37 -1.63 -12.82
N LYS A 272 -13.06 -1.89 -13.93
CA LYS A 272 -12.96 -1.07 -15.15
C LYS A 272 -13.40 0.36 -14.91
N ASP A 273 -14.59 0.54 -14.36
CA ASP A 273 -15.11 1.87 -13.99
C ASP A 273 -14.24 2.55 -12.93
N VAL A 274 -13.67 1.75 -11.99
CA VAL A 274 -12.77 2.27 -10.96
C VAL A 274 -11.47 2.81 -11.57
N TYR A 275 -10.81 2.06 -12.47
CA TYR A 275 -9.56 2.48 -13.09
C TYR A 275 -9.75 3.72 -13.97
N LEU A 276 -10.80 3.74 -14.79
CA LEU A 276 -11.15 4.90 -15.61
C LEU A 276 -11.57 6.09 -14.75
N GLY A 277 -12.36 5.89 -13.69
CA GLY A 277 -12.75 6.93 -12.74
C GLY A 277 -11.55 7.58 -12.04
N CYS A 278 -10.56 6.77 -11.62
CA CYS A 278 -9.30 7.26 -11.06
C CYS A 278 -8.55 8.13 -12.07
N ARG A 279 -8.48 7.71 -13.33
CA ARG A 279 -7.86 8.51 -14.39
C ARG A 279 -8.60 9.85 -14.60
N ARG A 280 -9.93 9.89 -14.50
CA ARG A 280 -10.70 11.12 -14.64
C ARG A 280 -10.40 12.17 -13.55
N PHE A 281 -9.96 11.76 -12.37
CA PHE A 281 -9.46 12.71 -11.37
C PHE A 281 -8.19 13.44 -11.84
N LEU A 282 -7.38 12.84 -12.72
CA LEU A 282 -6.27 13.55 -13.35
C LEU A 282 -6.76 14.61 -14.32
N ASP A 283 -7.85 14.37 -15.06
CA ASP A 283 -8.47 15.38 -15.91
C ASP A 283 -8.97 16.57 -15.07
N LEU A 284 -9.59 16.29 -13.91
CA LEU A 284 -9.99 17.34 -12.99
C LEU A 284 -8.77 18.12 -12.46
N LEU A 285 -7.75 17.44 -11.95
CA LEU A 285 -6.55 18.11 -11.42
C LEU A 285 -5.88 19.02 -12.45
N THR A 286 -5.74 18.53 -13.69
CA THR A 286 -5.10 19.28 -14.77
C THR A 286 -5.98 20.39 -15.35
N SER A 287 -7.28 20.42 -15.06
CA SER A 287 -8.19 21.51 -15.42
C SER A 287 -8.18 22.67 -14.42
N LEU A 288 -7.61 22.48 -13.23
CA LEU A 288 -7.57 23.50 -12.18
C LEU A 288 -6.67 24.67 -12.57
N PRO A 289 -7.14 25.92 -12.39
CA PRO A 289 -6.31 27.08 -12.64
C PRO A 289 -5.08 27.17 -11.74
N GLU A 290 -5.07 26.52 -10.60
CA GLU A 290 -3.95 26.46 -9.65
C GLU A 290 -2.90 25.39 -10.01
N TRP A 291 -3.17 24.47 -10.92
CA TRP A 291 -2.16 23.50 -11.35
C TRP A 291 -1.02 24.18 -12.12
N ASP A 292 0.21 23.72 -11.92
CA ASP A 292 1.42 24.32 -12.51
C ASP A 292 1.62 23.97 -14.01
N GLY A 293 0.77 23.11 -14.55
CA GLY A 293 0.79 22.72 -15.96
C GLY A 293 1.78 21.62 -16.32
N LYS A 294 2.52 21.07 -15.35
CA LYS A 294 3.60 20.12 -15.65
C LYS A 294 3.81 19.01 -14.62
N ASN A 295 3.57 19.26 -13.34
CA ASN A 295 3.89 18.31 -12.27
C ASN A 295 2.63 17.60 -11.77
N LEU A 296 2.50 16.32 -12.13
CA LEU A 296 1.36 15.47 -11.77
C LEU A 296 1.86 14.12 -11.26
N PHE A 297 1.41 13.71 -10.09
CA PHE A 297 1.85 12.49 -9.42
C PHE A 297 0.68 11.62 -8.97
N THR A 298 0.95 10.33 -8.76
CA THR A 298 0.03 9.40 -8.11
C THR A 298 0.67 8.80 -6.87
N GLN A 299 -0.11 8.61 -5.80
CA GLN A 299 0.38 7.99 -4.56
C GLN A 299 -0.71 7.20 -3.86
N GLY A 300 -0.40 5.98 -3.43
CA GLY A 300 -1.33 5.20 -2.62
C GLY A 300 -0.71 3.98 -1.98
N GLY A 301 -1.47 3.36 -1.05
CA GLY A 301 -1.09 2.12 -0.39
C GLY A 301 -2.14 1.02 -0.57
N SER A 302 -1.73 -0.25 -0.58
CA SER A 302 -2.62 -1.38 -0.76
C SER A 302 -3.37 -1.30 -2.10
N GLN A 303 -4.69 -1.39 -2.13
CA GLN A 303 -5.46 -1.11 -3.34
C GLN A 303 -5.17 0.30 -3.89
N GLY A 304 -4.93 1.29 -3.02
CA GLY A 304 -4.51 2.62 -3.45
C GLY A 304 -3.16 2.60 -4.17
N GLY A 305 -2.23 1.74 -3.76
CA GLY A 305 -0.96 1.50 -4.47
C GLY A 305 -1.17 0.87 -5.85
N ALA A 306 -2.08 -0.09 -5.95
CA ALA A 306 -2.54 -0.66 -7.21
C ALA A 306 -3.13 0.43 -8.13
N LEU A 307 -4.07 1.21 -7.60
CA LEU A 307 -4.73 2.30 -8.34
C LEU A 307 -3.75 3.43 -8.72
N ALA A 308 -2.72 3.70 -7.92
CA ALA A 308 -1.69 4.66 -8.27
C ALA A 308 -0.87 4.20 -9.49
N ILE A 309 -0.49 2.92 -9.54
CA ILE A 309 0.22 2.29 -10.66
C ILE A 309 -0.65 2.28 -11.91
N THR A 310 -1.90 1.78 -11.81
CA THR A 310 -2.80 1.69 -12.97
C THR A 310 -3.14 3.07 -13.53
N THR A 311 -3.40 4.05 -12.67
CA THR A 311 -3.68 5.44 -13.09
C THR A 311 -2.46 6.07 -13.78
N ALA A 312 -1.24 5.82 -13.26
CA ALA A 312 0.00 6.33 -13.86
C ALA A 312 0.27 5.73 -15.25
N MET A 313 -0.05 4.45 -15.45
CA MET A 313 0.11 3.80 -16.76
C MET A 313 -0.96 4.25 -17.76
N LEU A 314 -2.17 4.57 -17.30
CA LEU A 314 -3.28 4.99 -18.17
C LEU A 314 -3.21 6.47 -18.57
N ASP A 315 -2.23 7.23 -18.07
CA ASP A 315 -2.13 8.67 -18.34
C ASP A 315 -0.70 9.19 -18.40
N ASP A 316 -0.25 9.53 -19.59
CA ASP A 316 1.13 9.98 -19.90
C ASP A 316 1.51 11.31 -19.22
N ARG A 317 0.55 12.04 -18.65
CA ARG A 317 0.81 13.29 -17.90
C ARG A 317 1.45 13.04 -16.54
N VAL A 318 1.41 11.81 -16.02
CA VAL A 318 1.96 11.47 -14.71
C VAL A 318 3.48 11.46 -14.75
N ASN A 319 4.11 12.24 -13.87
CA ASN A 319 5.56 12.42 -13.80
C ASN A 319 6.25 11.55 -12.75
N GLY A 320 5.49 10.86 -11.92
CA GLY A 320 6.00 9.91 -10.92
C GLY A 320 4.89 9.23 -10.13
N CYS A 321 5.16 8.00 -9.71
CA CYS A 321 4.24 7.14 -8.99
C CYS A 321 4.87 6.67 -7.68
N VAL A 322 4.12 6.77 -6.58
CA VAL A 322 4.47 6.19 -5.28
C VAL A 322 3.46 5.10 -4.93
N ALA A 323 3.93 3.87 -4.74
CA ALA A 323 3.07 2.74 -4.42
C ALA A 323 3.59 1.98 -3.20
N ASN A 324 2.78 1.92 -2.14
CA ASN A 324 3.09 1.13 -0.95
C ASN A 324 2.37 -0.21 -1.04
N HIS A 325 3.09 -1.32 -0.85
CA HIS A 325 2.57 -2.70 -0.82
C HIS A 325 1.33 -2.88 -1.72
N PRO A 326 1.47 -2.73 -3.07
CA PRO A 326 0.34 -2.69 -3.98
C PRO A 326 -0.45 -4.00 -3.95
N ALA A 327 -1.78 -3.89 -3.80
CA ALA A 327 -2.72 -4.99 -3.95
C ALA A 327 -2.95 -5.33 -5.44
N LEU A 328 -3.82 -6.28 -5.72
CA LEU A 328 -4.21 -6.70 -7.08
C LEU A 328 -3.01 -7.09 -7.96
N SER A 329 -2.00 -7.69 -7.34
CA SER A 329 -0.72 -8.03 -7.95
C SER A 329 -0.54 -9.53 -8.00
N ASP A 330 -0.28 -10.10 -9.16
CA ASP A 330 -0.18 -11.55 -9.41
C ASP A 330 -1.37 -12.33 -8.81
N MET A 331 -2.59 -11.84 -9.07
CA MET A 331 -3.82 -12.37 -8.47
C MET A 331 -4.08 -13.84 -8.80
N THR A 332 -3.53 -14.32 -9.89
CA THR A 332 -3.62 -15.73 -10.33
C THR A 332 -2.47 -16.60 -9.83
N GLY A 333 -1.53 -16.07 -9.04
CA GLY A 333 -0.33 -16.75 -8.58
C GLY A 333 -0.57 -18.10 -7.90
N TYR A 334 -1.66 -18.23 -7.11
CA TYR A 334 -2.01 -19.51 -6.44
C TYR A 334 -2.30 -20.67 -7.39
N LEU A 335 -2.58 -20.40 -8.67
CA LEU A 335 -2.75 -21.45 -9.69
C LEU A 335 -1.43 -22.00 -10.22
N GLY A 336 -0.30 -21.37 -9.85
CA GLY A 336 1.06 -21.77 -10.23
C GLY A 336 1.87 -22.35 -9.06
N ASP A 337 1.24 -22.89 -8.03
CA ASP A 337 1.89 -23.42 -6.81
C ASP A 337 2.84 -22.39 -6.17
N LYS A 338 2.43 -21.12 -6.14
CA LYS A 338 3.17 -20.01 -5.55
C LYS A 338 2.22 -19.02 -4.88
N THR A 339 2.79 -18.06 -4.16
CA THR A 339 2.03 -16.99 -3.54
C THR A 339 1.34 -16.12 -4.59
N GLY A 340 0.06 -15.87 -4.40
CA GLY A 340 -0.72 -14.87 -5.14
C GLY A 340 -1.07 -13.69 -4.26
N GLY A 341 -1.41 -12.55 -4.86
CA GLY A 341 -1.71 -11.32 -4.14
C GLY A 341 -3.16 -11.15 -3.73
N TYR A 342 -3.40 -10.07 -2.97
CA TYR A 342 -4.75 -9.64 -2.59
C TYR A 342 -5.62 -9.43 -3.84
N PRO A 343 -6.89 -9.86 -3.84
CA PRO A 343 -7.69 -10.34 -2.69
C PRO A 343 -7.56 -11.85 -2.42
N HIS A 344 -6.50 -12.51 -2.89
CA HIS A 344 -6.24 -13.94 -2.72
C HIS A 344 -7.27 -14.84 -3.40
N HIS A 345 -7.72 -14.43 -4.59
CA HIS A 345 -8.53 -15.28 -5.44
C HIS A 345 -7.90 -16.66 -5.58
N PHE A 346 -8.74 -17.68 -5.59
CA PHE A 346 -8.34 -19.08 -5.80
C PHE A 346 -7.44 -19.70 -4.71
N ARG A 347 -7.09 -18.96 -3.64
CA ARG A 347 -6.26 -19.52 -2.56
C ARG A 347 -6.95 -20.68 -1.82
N LYS A 348 -8.25 -20.52 -1.54
CA LYS A 348 -9.05 -21.52 -0.82
C LYS A 348 -9.83 -22.41 -1.76
N ASN A 349 -10.28 -21.85 -2.86
CA ASN A 349 -11.19 -22.48 -3.82
C ASN A 349 -10.57 -22.39 -5.23
N PRO A 350 -9.49 -23.13 -5.54
CA PRO A 350 -8.85 -23.09 -6.85
C PRO A 350 -9.78 -23.57 -8.00
N GLU A 351 -10.82 -24.35 -7.67
CA GLU A 351 -11.86 -24.81 -8.59
C GLU A 351 -12.75 -23.66 -9.12
N GLU A 352 -12.78 -22.52 -8.48
CA GLU A 352 -13.51 -21.33 -8.95
C GLU A 352 -12.76 -20.57 -10.06
N ALA A 353 -11.54 -20.99 -10.39
CA ALA A 353 -10.70 -20.39 -11.42
C ALA A 353 -11.14 -20.82 -12.84
N THR A 354 -12.23 -20.23 -13.34
CA THR A 354 -12.64 -20.45 -14.73
C THR A 354 -11.73 -19.71 -15.70
N PRO A 355 -11.62 -20.15 -16.98
CA PRO A 355 -10.84 -19.45 -18.00
C PRO A 355 -11.25 -17.98 -18.16
N GLU A 356 -12.54 -17.65 -18.02
CA GLU A 356 -13.10 -16.31 -18.13
C GLU A 356 -12.58 -15.43 -16.99
N LYS A 357 -12.66 -15.90 -15.73
CA LYS A 357 -12.15 -15.18 -14.55
C LYS A 357 -10.65 -14.97 -14.63
N ILE A 358 -9.88 -15.99 -14.99
CA ILE A 358 -8.43 -15.88 -15.18
C ILE A 358 -8.12 -14.80 -16.22
N ARG A 359 -8.80 -14.87 -17.39
CA ARG A 359 -8.62 -13.88 -18.45
C ARG A 359 -8.96 -12.47 -17.97
N THR A 360 -10.06 -12.28 -17.26
CA THR A 360 -10.41 -10.98 -16.70
C THR A 360 -9.32 -10.48 -15.78
N LEU A 361 -8.87 -11.28 -14.81
CA LEU A 361 -7.80 -10.87 -13.90
C LEU A 361 -6.50 -10.50 -14.63
N GLU A 362 -6.16 -11.18 -15.74
CA GLU A 362 -4.99 -10.85 -16.55
C GLU A 362 -5.04 -9.42 -17.14
N TYR A 363 -6.23 -8.87 -17.47
CA TYR A 363 -6.40 -7.49 -17.91
C TYR A 363 -6.33 -6.48 -16.78
N TYR A 364 -6.54 -6.89 -15.53
CA TYR A 364 -6.66 -5.99 -14.36
C TYR A 364 -5.53 -6.14 -13.35
N ASP A 365 -4.64 -7.10 -13.56
CA ASP A 365 -3.51 -7.33 -12.67
C ASP A 365 -2.49 -6.21 -12.76
N VAL A 366 -2.12 -5.67 -11.60
CA VAL A 366 -1.21 -4.53 -11.49
C VAL A 366 0.18 -4.82 -12.03
N VAL A 367 0.62 -6.08 -12.02
CA VAL A 367 1.88 -6.50 -12.66
C VAL A 367 1.90 -6.12 -14.14
N ASN A 368 0.77 -6.32 -14.86
CA ASN A 368 0.71 -6.00 -16.28
C ASN A 368 0.73 -4.50 -16.56
N PHE A 369 0.14 -3.68 -15.69
CA PHE A 369 0.29 -2.21 -15.74
C PHE A 369 1.73 -1.79 -15.43
N ALA A 370 2.35 -2.39 -14.43
CA ALA A 370 3.71 -2.05 -14.02
C ALA A 370 4.76 -2.28 -15.12
N ARG A 371 4.54 -3.27 -16.01
CA ARG A 371 5.39 -3.52 -17.20
C ARG A 371 5.47 -2.32 -18.14
N HIS A 372 4.44 -1.46 -18.15
CA HIS A 372 4.27 -0.33 -19.07
C HIS A 372 4.34 1.03 -18.41
N LEU A 373 4.88 1.12 -17.18
CA LEU A 373 5.12 2.40 -16.53
C LEU A 373 6.31 3.12 -17.16
N ASP A 374 6.07 4.36 -17.61
CA ASP A 374 7.10 5.21 -18.21
C ASP A 374 7.65 6.29 -17.26
N CYS A 375 6.96 6.57 -16.14
CA CYS A 375 7.39 7.53 -15.14
C CYS A 375 8.27 6.89 -14.05
N PRO A 376 9.10 7.67 -13.34
CA PRO A 376 9.80 7.19 -12.15
C PRO A 376 8.87 6.64 -11.08
N VAL A 377 9.28 5.54 -10.44
CA VAL A 377 8.48 4.84 -9.44
C VAL A 377 9.24 4.72 -8.12
N ARG A 378 8.55 5.01 -7.01
CA ARG A 378 9.01 4.66 -5.67
C ARG A 378 8.04 3.64 -5.06
N MET A 379 8.58 2.48 -4.63
CA MET A 379 7.77 1.47 -3.94
C MET A 379 8.28 1.22 -2.52
N THR A 380 7.34 0.88 -1.63
CA THR A 380 7.64 0.49 -0.24
C THR A 380 6.80 -0.73 0.12
N TRP A 381 7.42 -1.72 0.77
CA TRP A 381 6.70 -2.88 1.31
C TRP A 381 7.45 -3.51 2.48
N GLY A 382 6.70 -4.16 3.36
CA GLY A 382 7.21 -4.98 4.44
C GLY A 382 7.32 -6.44 4.04
N PHE A 383 8.22 -7.19 4.69
CA PHE A 383 8.33 -8.64 4.42
C PHE A 383 7.27 -9.44 5.18
N ASN A 384 6.83 -8.94 6.35
CA ASN A 384 5.83 -9.62 7.18
C ASN A 384 4.37 -9.37 6.73
N ASP A 385 4.16 -8.72 5.59
CA ASP A 385 2.80 -8.46 5.07
C ASP A 385 2.13 -9.76 4.60
N ASN A 386 0.97 -10.07 5.20
CA ASN A 386 0.11 -11.20 4.83
C ASN A 386 -1.11 -10.77 3.99
N THR A 387 -1.30 -9.47 3.79
CA THR A 387 -2.37 -8.91 2.95
C THR A 387 -1.89 -8.70 1.52
N CYS A 388 -0.77 -7.97 1.37
CA CYS A 388 -0.07 -7.81 0.09
C CYS A 388 1.33 -8.41 0.24
N PRO A 389 1.50 -9.71 -0.02
CA PRO A 389 2.70 -10.44 0.31
C PRO A 389 3.96 -9.85 -0.34
N PRO A 390 5.14 -9.93 0.31
CA PRO A 390 6.39 -9.44 -0.26
C PRO A 390 6.72 -10.09 -1.60
N THR A 391 6.34 -11.35 -1.79
CA THR A 391 6.48 -12.07 -3.06
C THR A 391 5.88 -11.27 -4.21
N THR A 392 4.60 -10.88 -4.10
CA THR A 392 3.91 -10.16 -5.17
C THR A 392 4.34 -8.71 -5.29
N SER A 393 4.76 -8.07 -4.19
CA SER A 393 5.34 -6.71 -4.23
C SER A 393 6.66 -6.69 -5.00
N TYR A 394 7.53 -7.69 -4.81
CA TYR A 394 8.75 -7.85 -5.61
C TYR A 394 8.45 -8.16 -7.08
N GLU A 395 7.43 -8.96 -7.38
CA GLU A 395 7.03 -9.24 -8.76
C GLU A 395 6.60 -7.99 -9.50
N VAL A 396 5.82 -7.10 -8.86
CA VAL A 396 5.50 -5.78 -9.42
C VAL A 396 6.77 -4.96 -9.62
N PHE A 397 7.62 -4.87 -8.59
CA PHE A 397 8.83 -4.08 -8.65
C PHE A 397 9.80 -4.59 -9.73
N ASN A 398 9.99 -5.90 -9.85
CA ASN A 398 10.93 -6.50 -10.78
C ASN A 398 10.59 -6.23 -12.25
N VAL A 399 9.30 -6.18 -12.60
CA VAL A 399 8.87 -5.96 -14.00
C VAL A 399 8.91 -4.50 -14.44
N ILE A 400 8.99 -3.53 -13.53
CA ILE A 400 9.10 -2.11 -13.87
C ILE A 400 10.45 -1.87 -14.58
N SER A 401 10.40 -1.28 -15.78
CA SER A 401 11.57 -0.93 -16.58
C SER A 401 11.99 0.55 -16.47
N SER A 402 11.06 1.44 -16.08
CA SER A 402 11.34 2.84 -15.83
C SER A 402 12.24 3.04 -14.58
N PRO A 403 12.82 4.23 -14.37
CA PRO A 403 13.60 4.49 -13.15
C PRO A 403 12.79 4.16 -11.90
N LYS A 404 13.34 3.29 -11.06
CA LYS A 404 12.63 2.79 -9.86
C LYS A 404 13.54 2.77 -8.65
N GLU A 405 12.95 2.99 -7.48
CA GLU A 405 13.61 2.84 -6.19
C GLU A 405 12.70 2.15 -5.18
N ALA A 406 13.28 1.29 -4.36
CA ALA A 406 12.59 0.59 -3.28
C ALA A 406 13.01 1.15 -1.93
N LEU A 407 12.05 1.37 -1.04
CA LEU A 407 12.27 1.52 0.38
C LEU A 407 11.73 0.27 1.08
N LEU A 408 12.62 -0.68 1.36
CA LEU A 408 12.27 -1.91 2.06
C LEU A 408 12.11 -1.64 3.55
N THR A 409 11.04 -2.15 4.12
CA THR A 409 10.73 -2.06 5.56
C THR A 409 10.48 -3.47 6.12
N PRO A 410 11.52 -4.33 6.24
CA PRO A 410 11.37 -5.78 6.43
C PRO A 410 10.44 -6.16 7.58
N ILE A 411 10.52 -5.46 8.71
CA ILE A 411 9.69 -5.77 9.89
C ILE A 411 8.19 -5.44 9.70
N ASN A 412 7.86 -4.58 8.74
CA ASN A 412 6.47 -4.16 8.60
C ASN A 412 5.59 -5.30 8.08
N GLU A 413 4.37 -5.34 8.63
CA GLU A 413 3.22 -6.03 8.04
C GLU A 413 2.51 -5.07 7.06
N HIS A 414 1.18 -5.11 6.98
CA HIS A 414 0.39 -4.26 6.07
C HIS A 414 0.21 -2.82 6.58
N TRP A 415 1.32 -2.15 6.86
CA TRP A 415 1.32 -0.76 7.36
C TRP A 415 2.61 -0.01 6.99
N THR A 416 2.52 1.32 6.99
CA THR A 416 3.65 2.23 6.84
C THR A 416 3.75 3.16 8.06
N THR A 417 4.92 3.72 8.29
CA THR A 417 5.15 4.69 9.36
C THR A 417 4.97 6.13 8.87
N VAL A 418 4.71 7.05 9.79
CA VAL A 418 4.66 8.49 9.48
C VAL A 418 5.96 9.00 8.83
N PRO A 419 7.18 8.61 9.29
CA PRO A 419 8.41 8.95 8.58
C PRO A 419 8.46 8.44 7.14
N THR A 420 7.98 7.23 6.87
CA THR A 420 7.89 6.68 5.50
C THR A 420 6.98 7.53 4.62
N GLU A 421 5.79 7.87 5.10
CA GLU A 421 4.83 8.72 4.36
C GLU A 421 5.39 10.13 4.10
N ARG A 422 6.11 10.71 5.07
CA ARG A 422 6.83 11.97 4.88
C ARG A 422 7.94 11.85 3.85
N GLY A 423 8.67 10.73 3.84
CA GLY A 423 9.67 10.43 2.83
C GLY A 423 9.10 10.34 1.41
N HIS A 424 7.86 9.87 1.24
CA HIS A 424 7.17 9.87 -0.05
C HIS A 424 6.86 11.29 -0.53
N TYR A 425 6.36 12.15 0.35
CA TYR A 425 6.13 13.56 0.03
C TYR A 425 7.43 14.26 -0.41
N GLU A 426 8.53 14.08 0.31
CA GLU A 426 9.82 14.68 -0.06
C GLU A 426 10.35 14.10 -1.39
N TRP A 427 10.14 12.82 -1.65
CA TRP A 427 10.48 12.22 -2.94
C TRP A 427 9.67 12.87 -4.08
N ILE A 428 8.36 13.01 -3.93
CA ILE A 428 7.51 13.68 -4.94
C ILE A 428 8.02 15.11 -5.18
N LYS A 429 8.30 15.87 -4.13
CA LYS A 429 8.88 17.22 -4.25
C LYS A 429 10.20 17.23 -5.03
N SER A 430 11.06 16.25 -4.79
CA SER A 430 12.34 16.14 -5.49
C SER A 430 12.23 15.86 -6.98
N LYS A 431 11.07 15.32 -7.42
CA LYS A 431 10.78 15.03 -8.84
C LYS A 431 10.06 16.19 -9.54
N CYS A 432 9.63 17.23 -8.85
CA CYS A 432 9.03 18.41 -9.46
C CYS A 432 10.05 19.16 -10.33
N LYS A 433 9.62 19.60 -11.53
CA LYS A 433 10.44 20.27 -12.54
C LYS A 433 10.20 21.78 -12.57
#